data_c9b0344a0607ca9063a457abfdc770e5
#
_entry.id   c9b0344a0607ca9063a457abfdc770e5
#
_cell.length_a   1.000
_cell.length_b   1.000
_cell.length_c   1.000
_cell.angle_alpha   90.00
_cell.angle_beta   90.00
_cell.angle_gamma   90.00
#
_symmetry.space_group_name_H-M   'P 1'
#
loop_
_entity.id
_entity.type
_entity.pdbx_description
1 polymer ?
#
loop_
_entity_poly.entity_id
_entity_poly.type
_entity_poly.pdbx_seq_one_letter_code
_entity_poly.pdbx_strand_id
1 'polypeptide(L)'
;MTTNDRKTDPSRRRFLSALGGTALLTLWPGLSTAASGGHTRLVVVLLRGAMDGLHLLPPRDDADYLRARGQLAVRDGLTLDGSFGMHPKMVFAHRLYLDGQLLPLVAVAPPYRQRSHFDAQDCLENGTAMPGGARDGWIGRCIQSMAAAEGVAIAQVMPLAMRGSERAGIWSPPLPRELPAALMQQLQPLYAADALLAPMFADAMAESETGMDDGQGRNGRGAFRLPDAMAAAAKRMRGPDAARIAFVEDSGWDTHRGQQLALDRKFAELDAGIRAIRDGLGDQWSHTAVVVVTEFGRALATNGSAGTDHGVGGVSLLAGGAVRGGRVGGDWPGLTAGALLEGRDLRPTTDMRALFKGILAGHLAVPET
;
A
#
# COMPACT_ATOMS: atom_id res chain seq x y z
N MET A 1 56.91 -9.05 -11.05
CA MET A 1 55.55 -9.40 -11.43
C MET A 1 54.95 -10.17 -10.27
N THR A 2 54.33 -9.52 -9.32
CA THR A 2 53.72 -10.15 -8.13
C THR A 2 52.25 -9.82 -8.18
N THR A 3 51.45 -10.84 -8.49
CA THR A 3 49.97 -10.78 -8.51
C THR A 3 49.46 -10.79 -7.08
N ASN A 4 48.81 -9.72 -6.71
CA ASN A 4 48.18 -9.52 -5.39
C ASN A 4 46.76 -10.14 -5.41
N ASP A 5 46.67 -11.39 -4.96
CA ASP A 5 45.42 -12.14 -4.85
C ASP A 5 44.68 -11.70 -3.58
N ARG A 6 43.71 -10.80 -3.70
CA ARG A 6 42.85 -10.42 -2.59
C ARG A 6 41.82 -11.53 -2.35
N LYS A 7 42.14 -12.46 -1.48
CA LYS A 7 41.19 -13.40 -0.91
C LYS A 7 40.09 -12.61 -0.17
N THR A 8 38.89 -12.63 -0.70
CA THR A 8 37.70 -12.09 -0.04
C THR A 8 37.35 -13.00 1.13
N ASP A 9 37.45 -12.46 2.34
CA ASP A 9 37.16 -13.13 3.60
C ASP A 9 35.67 -13.49 3.71
N PRO A 10 35.27 -14.77 3.75
CA PRO A 10 33.89 -15.21 3.84
C PRO A 10 33.24 -14.87 5.19
N SER A 11 34.02 -14.51 6.21
CA SER A 11 33.51 -14.11 7.52
C SER A 11 32.83 -12.73 7.50
N ARG A 12 33.32 -11.80 6.66
CA ARG A 12 32.69 -10.47 6.47
C ARG A 12 31.32 -10.53 5.79
N ARG A 13 31.12 -11.45 4.86
CA ARG A 13 29.81 -11.64 4.21
C ARG A 13 28.78 -12.23 5.16
N ARG A 14 29.18 -13.17 6.02
CA ARG A 14 28.29 -13.73 7.05
C ARG A 14 27.99 -12.73 8.17
N PHE A 15 28.93 -11.86 8.54
CA PHE A 15 28.72 -10.81 9.52
C PHE A 15 27.76 -9.72 9.01
N LEU A 16 27.88 -9.32 7.73
CA LEU A 16 26.96 -8.33 7.12
C LEU A 16 25.58 -8.91 6.86
N SER A 17 25.43 -10.22 6.59
CA SER A 17 24.12 -10.86 6.47
C SER A 17 23.45 -11.10 7.83
N ALA A 18 24.21 -11.32 8.91
CA ALA A 18 23.68 -11.44 10.27
C ALA A 18 23.26 -10.07 10.86
N LEU A 19 23.97 -8.98 10.52
CA LEU A 19 23.58 -7.63 10.90
C LEU A 19 22.37 -7.10 10.11
N GLY A 20 22.13 -7.59 8.89
CA GLY A 20 20.98 -7.20 8.07
C GLY A 20 19.62 -7.64 8.63
N GLY A 21 19.54 -8.82 9.26
CA GLY A 21 18.27 -9.34 9.82
C GLY A 21 17.93 -8.76 11.19
N THR A 22 18.87 -8.67 12.10
CA THR A 22 18.64 -8.19 13.46
C THR A 22 18.60 -6.67 13.57
N ALA A 23 19.34 -5.94 12.72
CA ALA A 23 19.29 -4.47 12.69
C ALA A 23 17.96 -3.92 12.18
N LEU A 24 17.24 -4.65 11.29
CA LEU A 24 15.91 -4.25 10.79
C LEU A 24 14.83 -4.31 11.87
N LEU A 25 14.91 -5.27 12.81
CA LEU A 25 13.99 -5.34 13.96
C LEU A 25 14.22 -4.21 14.97
N THR A 26 15.45 -3.70 15.08
CA THR A 26 15.78 -2.56 15.96
C THR A 26 15.49 -1.19 15.32
N LEU A 27 15.49 -1.08 13.99
CA LEU A 27 15.17 0.15 13.26
C LEU A 27 13.66 0.44 13.20
N TRP A 28 12.80 -0.56 13.44
CA TRP A 28 11.35 -0.43 13.36
C TRP A 28 10.62 -0.91 14.63
N PRO A 29 10.80 -0.26 15.79
CA PRO A 29 10.08 -0.63 17.02
C PRO A 29 8.56 -0.32 16.96
N GLY A 30 8.02 -0.08 15.77
CA GLY A 30 6.64 0.34 15.53
C GLY A 30 5.64 -0.78 15.33
N LEU A 31 6.08 -2.02 15.11
CA LEU A 31 5.19 -3.15 15.07
C LEU A 31 5.18 -3.83 16.44
N SER A 32 4.01 -3.89 17.05
CA SER A 32 3.80 -4.73 18.22
C SER A 32 4.04 -6.18 17.80
N THR A 33 4.97 -6.87 18.45
CA THR A 33 4.95 -8.32 18.49
C THR A 33 3.73 -8.74 19.30
N ALA A 34 2.53 -8.49 18.76
CA ALA A 34 1.31 -9.03 19.32
C ALA A 34 1.44 -10.54 19.17
N ALA A 35 1.48 -11.21 20.30
CA ALA A 35 1.65 -12.62 20.45
C ALA A 35 0.88 -13.42 19.39
N SER A 36 1.63 -14.20 18.62
CA SER A 36 1.32 -15.54 18.15
C SER A 36 -0.16 -15.96 18.15
N GLY A 37 -0.70 -16.12 16.98
CA GLY A 37 -1.93 -16.89 16.79
C GLY A 37 -2.76 -16.30 15.67
N GLY A 38 -3.22 -17.08 14.75
CA GLY A 38 -4.08 -16.91 13.60
C GLY A 38 -5.00 -15.67 13.41
N HIS A 39 -4.86 -14.64 14.21
CA HIS A 39 -5.76 -13.47 14.24
C HIS A 39 -5.20 -12.18 13.63
N THR A 40 -3.89 -12.10 13.35
CA THR A 40 -3.29 -10.90 12.75
C THR A 40 -3.75 -10.72 11.30
N ARG A 41 -4.05 -9.48 10.93
CA ARG A 41 -4.56 -9.10 9.61
C ARG A 41 -3.72 -8.00 8.98
N LEU A 42 -3.56 -8.09 7.67
CA LEU A 42 -2.85 -7.09 6.88
C LEU A 42 -3.75 -6.58 5.75
N VAL A 43 -3.87 -5.26 5.64
CA VAL A 43 -4.44 -4.61 4.45
C VAL A 43 -3.33 -3.86 3.74
N VAL A 44 -3.12 -4.17 2.47
CA VAL A 44 -2.19 -3.45 1.60
C VAL A 44 -2.99 -2.56 0.65
N VAL A 45 -2.75 -1.26 0.71
CA VAL A 45 -3.39 -0.27 -0.16
C VAL A 45 -2.33 0.31 -1.09
N LEU A 46 -2.46 0.02 -2.39
CA LEU A 46 -1.57 0.55 -3.43
C LEU A 46 -2.22 1.75 -4.12
N LEU A 47 -1.59 2.91 -3.99
CA LEU A 47 -2.01 4.15 -4.64
C LEU A 47 -1.24 4.30 -5.95
N ARG A 48 -1.86 3.92 -7.07
CA ARG A 48 -1.23 3.91 -8.41
C ARG A 48 -1.18 5.32 -9.02
N GLY A 49 0.00 5.74 -9.39
CA GLY A 49 0.27 7.05 -10.02
C GLY A 49 1.19 7.94 -9.20
N ALA A 50 2.02 7.36 -8.35
CA ALA A 50 3.05 8.11 -7.62
C ALA A 50 2.45 9.22 -6.74
N MET A 51 1.70 8.85 -5.73
CA MET A 51 1.12 9.77 -4.74
C MET A 51 2.17 10.73 -4.20
N ASP A 52 1.86 12.02 -4.19
CA ASP A 52 2.77 13.06 -3.71
C ASP A 52 2.92 13.05 -2.19
N GLY A 53 4.02 12.42 -1.73
CA GLY A 53 4.33 12.30 -0.32
C GLY A 53 4.59 13.64 0.38
N LEU A 54 5.18 14.62 -0.30
CA LEU A 54 5.40 15.95 0.28
C LEU A 54 4.11 16.77 0.37
N HIS A 55 3.08 16.41 -0.38
CA HIS A 55 1.76 17.01 -0.24
C HIS A 55 0.96 16.33 0.88
N LEU A 56 1.14 15.01 1.08
CA LEU A 56 0.54 14.27 2.19
C LEU A 56 1.15 14.64 3.55
N LEU A 57 2.49 14.68 3.62
CA LEU A 57 3.28 15.01 4.81
C LEU A 57 4.18 16.22 4.54
N PRO A 58 3.63 17.43 4.51
CA PRO A 58 4.42 18.62 4.29
C PRO A 58 5.41 18.84 5.43
N PRO A 59 6.72 19.09 5.13
CA PRO A 59 7.65 19.53 6.12
C PRO A 59 7.30 20.97 6.53
N ARG A 60 7.02 21.16 7.83
CA ARG A 60 6.58 22.45 8.36
C ARG A 60 7.73 23.43 8.40
N ASP A 61 7.45 24.67 8.03
CA ASP A 61 8.39 25.79 8.09
C ASP A 61 9.73 25.57 7.31
N ASP A 62 9.79 24.52 6.47
CA ASP A 62 10.95 24.27 5.62
C ASP A 62 10.97 25.26 4.45
N ALA A 63 11.97 26.14 4.44
CA ALA A 63 12.07 27.21 3.45
C ALA A 63 12.30 26.69 2.02
N ASP A 64 12.99 25.56 1.86
CA ASP A 64 13.21 24.93 0.56
C ASP A 64 11.92 24.32 0.01
N TYR A 65 11.13 23.68 0.86
CA TYR A 65 9.79 23.20 0.53
C TYR A 65 8.86 24.32 0.08
N LEU A 66 8.76 25.36 0.91
CA LEU A 66 7.86 26.50 0.63
C LEU A 66 8.22 27.22 -0.66
N ARG A 67 9.52 27.37 -0.94
CA ARG A 67 10.03 27.98 -2.17
C ARG A 67 9.76 27.13 -3.40
N ALA A 68 10.05 25.83 -3.32
CA ALA A 68 9.91 24.90 -4.45
C ALA A 68 8.45 24.61 -4.80
N ARG A 69 7.57 24.52 -3.79
CA ARG A 69 6.14 24.23 -3.96
C ARG A 69 5.30 25.49 -4.25
N GLY A 70 5.75 26.66 -3.84
CA GLY A 70 5.03 27.91 -4.09
C GLY A 70 3.56 27.85 -3.66
N GLN A 71 2.64 27.92 -4.63
CA GLN A 71 1.19 27.85 -4.38
C GLN A 71 0.71 26.44 -4.03
N LEU A 72 1.44 25.39 -4.41
CA LEU A 72 1.12 24.01 -4.02
C LEU A 72 1.64 23.64 -2.62
N ALA A 73 2.32 24.54 -1.92
CA ALA A 73 2.76 24.26 -0.55
C ALA A 73 1.55 24.16 0.39
N VAL A 74 1.42 23.04 1.08
CA VAL A 74 0.42 22.84 2.13
C VAL A 74 0.89 23.54 3.40
N ARG A 75 0.25 24.65 3.77
CA ARG A 75 0.64 25.51 4.90
C ARG A 75 -0.21 25.27 6.14
N ASP A 76 -1.41 24.75 5.97
CA ASP A 76 -2.45 24.50 6.98
C ASP A 76 -2.49 23.03 7.42
N GLY A 77 -1.40 22.30 7.23
CA GLY A 77 -1.30 20.89 7.60
C GLY A 77 -1.56 20.65 9.08
N LEU A 78 -2.28 19.56 9.38
CA LEU A 78 -2.53 19.10 10.75
C LEU A 78 -1.20 18.71 11.41
N THR A 79 -0.87 19.28 12.55
CA THR A 79 0.43 19.09 13.23
C THR A 79 0.62 17.64 13.65
N LEU A 80 1.72 17.01 13.20
CA LEU A 80 2.17 15.71 13.68
C LEU A 80 3.24 15.88 14.77
N ASP A 81 4.32 16.54 14.42
CA ASP A 81 5.45 16.86 15.33
C ASP A 81 6.04 18.24 14.99
N GLY A 82 7.23 18.54 15.50
CA GLY A 82 7.91 19.80 15.24
C GLY A 82 8.38 19.97 13.78
N SER A 83 8.44 18.92 12.99
CA SER A 83 9.00 18.91 11.63
C SER A 83 7.97 18.70 10.54
N PHE A 84 6.90 17.95 10.80
CA PHE A 84 5.91 17.55 9.81
C PHE A 84 4.49 17.91 10.17
N GLY A 85 3.71 18.23 9.14
CA GLY A 85 2.26 18.24 9.17
C GLY A 85 1.67 17.08 8.38
N MET A 86 0.37 16.88 8.47
CA MET A 86 -0.41 15.99 7.63
C MET A 86 -1.40 16.81 6.83
N HIS A 87 -1.67 16.42 5.59
CA HIS A 87 -2.62 17.12 4.73
C HIS A 87 -3.97 17.34 5.44
N PRO A 88 -4.60 18.53 5.35
CA PRO A 88 -5.78 18.87 6.14
C PRO A 88 -7.00 17.98 5.88
N LYS A 89 -7.06 17.27 4.74
CA LYS A 89 -8.13 16.29 4.45
C LYS A 89 -7.96 14.93 5.16
N MET A 90 -6.82 14.69 5.82
CA MET A 90 -6.50 13.43 6.51
C MET A 90 -6.87 13.50 8.01
N VAL A 91 -8.08 13.93 8.32
CA VAL A 91 -8.53 14.22 9.70
C VAL A 91 -8.60 12.95 10.55
N PHE A 92 -9.10 11.85 9.99
CA PHE A 92 -9.21 10.60 10.73
C PHE A 92 -7.84 9.95 10.92
N ALA A 93 -7.01 9.94 9.88
CA ALA A 93 -5.63 9.46 9.97
C ALA A 93 -4.82 10.28 10.99
N HIS A 94 -5.00 11.60 11.05
CA HIS A 94 -4.39 12.45 12.08
C HIS A 94 -4.84 12.04 13.49
N ARG A 95 -6.12 11.72 13.71
CA ARG A 95 -6.60 11.19 14.99
C ARG A 95 -5.93 9.88 15.34
N LEU A 96 -5.80 8.95 14.38
CA LEU A 96 -5.07 7.70 14.60
C LEU A 96 -3.60 7.95 14.99
N TYR A 97 -2.98 9.00 14.42
CA TYR A 97 -1.63 9.40 14.82
C TYR A 97 -1.58 9.83 16.29
N LEU A 98 -2.51 10.69 16.72
CA LEU A 98 -2.59 11.14 18.13
C LEU A 98 -2.90 9.99 19.10
N ASP A 99 -3.68 9.00 18.63
CA ASP A 99 -3.99 7.77 19.39
C ASP A 99 -2.85 6.73 19.37
N GLY A 100 -1.72 7.04 18.72
CA GLY A 100 -0.58 6.12 18.61
C GLY A 100 -0.80 4.95 17.63
N GLN A 101 -1.80 5.02 16.74
CA GLN A 101 -2.19 3.97 15.81
C GLN A 101 -1.83 4.28 14.34
N LEU A 102 -1.07 5.33 14.09
CA LEU A 102 -0.54 5.67 12.76
C LEU A 102 0.94 6.03 12.86
N LEU A 103 1.72 5.44 11.98
CA LEU A 103 3.14 5.70 11.76
C LEU A 103 3.34 6.14 10.30
N PRO A 104 3.42 7.44 10.02
CA PRO A 104 3.88 7.94 8.73
C PRO A 104 5.38 7.67 8.56
N LEU A 105 5.81 7.32 7.35
CA LEU A 105 7.18 6.99 7.00
C LEU A 105 7.65 7.87 5.87
N VAL A 106 8.68 8.68 6.10
CA VAL A 106 9.24 9.61 5.11
C VAL A 106 10.39 8.99 4.33
N ALA A 107 10.67 9.55 3.16
CA ALA A 107 11.79 9.20 2.30
C ALA A 107 11.88 7.70 1.97
N VAL A 108 10.72 7.08 1.70
CA VAL A 108 10.60 5.67 1.32
C VAL A 108 10.51 5.54 -0.20
N ALA A 109 11.17 4.53 -0.77
CA ALA A 109 10.94 4.16 -2.17
C ALA A 109 11.26 2.68 -2.40
N PRO A 110 10.66 2.02 -3.44
CA PRO A 110 11.13 0.72 -3.90
C PRO A 110 12.56 0.83 -4.47
N PRO A 111 13.26 -0.27 -4.72
CA PRO A 111 14.64 -0.22 -5.25
C PRO A 111 14.74 0.35 -6.67
N TYR A 112 13.67 0.26 -7.46
CA TYR A 112 13.60 0.81 -8.81
C TYR A 112 13.58 2.35 -8.78
N ARG A 113 14.41 3.00 -9.62
CA ARG A 113 14.66 4.45 -9.58
C ARG A 113 14.38 5.20 -10.89
N GLN A 114 13.89 4.52 -11.94
CA GLN A 114 13.76 5.13 -13.28
C GLN A 114 12.43 5.84 -13.52
N ARG A 115 11.55 5.93 -12.53
CA ARG A 115 10.29 6.73 -12.57
C ARG A 115 9.30 6.27 -13.67
N SER A 116 9.33 4.97 -14.04
CA SER A 116 8.33 4.33 -14.90
C SER A 116 7.27 3.67 -14.04
N HIS A 117 6.00 4.04 -14.21
CA HIS A 117 4.91 3.49 -13.44
C HIS A 117 4.81 1.97 -13.58
N PHE A 118 4.83 1.46 -14.80
CA PHE A 118 4.69 0.02 -15.06
C PHE A 118 5.80 -0.79 -14.40
N ASP A 119 7.04 -0.38 -14.59
CA ASP A 119 8.20 -1.10 -14.04
C ASP A 119 8.27 -0.99 -12.52
N ALA A 120 7.97 0.21 -11.97
CA ALA A 120 8.00 0.42 -10.53
C ALA A 120 6.87 -0.33 -9.81
N GLN A 121 5.68 -0.38 -10.39
CA GLN A 121 4.55 -1.17 -9.88
C GLN A 121 4.86 -2.66 -9.96
N ASP A 122 5.45 -3.13 -11.07
CA ASP A 122 5.89 -4.52 -11.18
C ASP A 122 6.89 -4.88 -10.08
N CYS A 123 7.95 -4.07 -9.86
CA CYS A 123 8.91 -4.27 -8.77
C CYS A 123 8.26 -4.25 -7.38
N LEU A 124 7.31 -3.33 -7.15
CA LEU A 124 6.61 -3.21 -5.88
C LEU A 124 5.74 -4.44 -5.60
N GLU A 125 5.06 -4.95 -6.61
CA GLU A 125 4.15 -6.08 -6.49
C GLU A 125 4.87 -7.43 -6.49
N ASN A 126 5.91 -7.60 -7.32
CA ASN A 126 6.69 -8.83 -7.33
C ASN A 126 7.69 -8.91 -6.16
N GLY A 127 8.01 -7.78 -5.50
CA GLY A 127 8.92 -7.70 -4.35
C GLY A 127 10.40 -7.77 -4.71
N THR A 128 10.78 -7.73 -6.00
CA THR A 128 12.18 -7.78 -6.46
C THR A 128 12.74 -6.38 -6.77
N ALA A 129 14.00 -6.32 -7.17
CA ALA A 129 14.66 -5.05 -7.50
C ALA A 129 14.51 -4.64 -8.97
N MET A 130 13.95 -5.49 -9.81
CA MET A 130 13.86 -5.28 -11.26
C MET A 130 12.50 -5.71 -11.82
N PRO A 131 12.03 -5.06 -12.89
CA PRO A 131 10.82 -5.47 -13.59
C PRO A 131 10.93 -6.90 -14.12
N GLY A 132 9.84 -7.66 -14.02
CA GLY A 132 9.82 -9.06 -14.43
C GLY A 132 10.67 -9.99 -13.56
N GLY A 133 11.16 -9.53 -12.42
CA GLY A 133 12.03 -10.30 -11.53
C GLY A 133 11.36 -11.51 -10.87
N ALA A 134 10.02 -11.54 -10.81
CA ALA A 134 9.23 -12.70 -10.44
C ALA A 134 7.88 -12.68 -11.18
N ARG A 135 7.31 -13.87 -11.43
CA ARG A 135 5.98 -14.03 -12.05
C ARG A 135 4.84 -14.07 -11.03
N ASP A 136 5.18 -14.23 -9.77
CA ASP A 136 4.29 -14.20 -8.62
C ASP A 136 4.55 -12.96 -7.75
N GLY A 137 3.62 -12.66 -6.85
CA GLY A 137 3.69 -11.51 -5.96
C GLY A 137 4.18 -11.86 -4.56
N TRP A 138 4.74 -10.87 -3.86
CA TRP A 138 5.23 -11.09 -2.50
C TRP A 138 4.11 -11.42 -1.51
N ILE A 139 2.87 -10.92 -1.73
CA ILE A 139 1.70 -11.27 -0.90
C ILE A 139 1.28 -12.70 -1.17
N GLY A 140 1.24 -13.13 -2.44
CA GLY A 140 0.93 -14.51 -2.81
C GLY A 140 1.89 -15.51 -2.15
N ARG A 141 3.21 -15.24 -2.19
CA ARG A 141 4.21 -16.04 -1.48
C ARG A 141 4.01 -16.04 0.03
N CYS A 142 3.67 -14.88 0.61
CA CYS A 142 3.35 -14.76 2.03
C CYS A 142 2.17 -15.66 2.41
N ILE A 143 1.06 -15.61 1.67
CA ILE A 143 -0.12 -16.45 1.93
C ILE A 143 0.24 -17.94 1.86
N GLN A 144 1.07 -18.34 0.90
CA GLN A 144 1.54 -19.73 0.79
C GLN A 144 2.36 -20.19 1.99
N SER A 145 3.19 -19.32 2.55
CA SER A 145 4.05 -19.63 3.70
C SER A 145 3.29 -19.69 5.04
N MET A 146 2.11 -19.10 5.11
CA MET A 146 1.30 -19.06 6.33
C MET A 146 0.33 -20.25 6.38
N ALA A 147 0.24 -20.93 7.53
CA ALA A 147 -0.75 -21.98 7.71
C ALA A 147 -2.20 -21.40 7.66
N ALA A 148 -3.07 -22.00 6.85
CA ALA A 148 -4.50 -21.68 6.75
C ALA A 148 -4.81 -20.17 6.53
N ALA A 149 -3.88 -19.38 5.98
CA ALA A 149 -4.15 -17.99 5.64
C ALA A 149 -4.79 -17.88 4.26
N GLU A 150 -5.82 -17.07 4.15
CA GLU A 150 -6.46 -16.70 2.89
C GLU A 150 -6.22 -15.23 2.59
N GLY A 151 -6.23 -14.89 1.31
CA GLY A 151 -6.09 -13.53 0.82
C GLY A 151 -7.23 -13.13 -0.11
N VAL A 152 -7.58 -11.85 -0.11
CA VAL A 152 -8.57 -11.28 -1.03
C VAL A 152 -8.03 -10.03 -1.69
N ALA A 153 -8.09 -9.96 -3.01
CA ALA A 153 -7.89 -8.71 -3.75
C ALA A 153 -9.25 -8.07 -4.04
N ILE A 154 -9.39 -6.81 -3.69
CA ILE A 154 -10.55 -6.00 -4.09
C ILE A 154 -10.20 -5.37 -5.45
N ALA A 155 -10.39 -6.13 -6.50
CA ALA A 155 -9.95 -5.79 -7.84
C ALA A 155 -10.73 -6.59 -8.89
N GLN A 156 -10.77 -6.11 -10.13
CA GLN A 156 -11.43 -6.82 -11.24
C GLN A 156 -10.55 -7.95 -11.83
N VAL A 157 -9.24 -7.85 -11.66
CA VAL A 157 -8.24 -8.81 -12.16
C VAL A 157 -7.26 -9.10 -11.04
N MET A 158 -6.77 -10.35 -10.93
CA MET A 158 -5.79 -10.72 -9.92
C MET A 158 -4.52 -9.84 -10.04
N PRO A 159 -4.25 -8.96 -9.06
CA PRO A 159 -3.04 -8.15 -9.03
C PRO A 159 -1.79 -9.02 -8.95
N LEU A 160 -0.68 -8.57 -9.54
CA LEU A 160 0.57 -9.32 -9.48
C LEU A 160 1.00 -9.59 -8.04
N ALA A 161 0.79 -8.64 -7.13
CA ALA A 161 1.12 -8.79 -5.70
C ALA A 161 0.50 -10.05 -5.06
N MET A 162 -0.68 -10.47 -5.51
CA MET A 162 -1.44 -11.60 -4.96
C MET A 162 -1.25 -12.92 -5.72
N ARG A 163 -0.61 -12.89 -6.91
CA ARG A 163 -0.39 -14.10 -7.72
C ARG A 163 0.53 -15.09 -7.02
N GLY A 164 0.39 -16.36 -7.36
CA GLY A 164 1.23 -17.46 -6.85
C GLY A 164 0.63 -18.19 -5.66
N SER A 165 -0.59 -17.90 -5.24
CA SER A 165 -1.30 -18.66 -4.19
C SER A 165 -2.71 -19.02 -4.65
N GLU A 166 -3.08 -20.30 -4.54
CA GLU A 166 -4.45 -20.78 -4.76
C GLU A 166 -5.42 -20.32 -3.65
N ARG A 167 -4.90 -19.85 -2.52
CA ARG A 167 -5.67 -19.32 -1.38
C ARG A 167 -5.88 -17.80 -1.48
N ALA A 168 -5.54 -17.18 -2.62
CA ALA A 168 -5.82 -15.79 -2.90
C ALA A 168 -6.97 -15.68 -3.88
N GLY A 169 -8.07 -15.08 -3.45
CA GLY A 169 -9.25 -14.81 -4.26
C GLY A 169 -9.35 -13.37 -4.72
N ILE A 170 -10.27 -13.11 -5.64
CA ILE A 170 -10.65 -11.76 -6.08
C ILE A 170 -12.08 -11.50 -5.64
N TRP A 171 -12.34 -10.30 -5.21
CA TRP A 171 -13.68 -9.78 -5.10
C TRP A 171 -13.78 -8.44 -5.82
N SER A 172 -14.84 -8.25 -6.58
CA SER A 172 -15.17 -6.99 -7.23
C SER A 172 -16.67 -6.76 -7.10
N PRO A 173 -17.13 -5.52 -6.98
CA PRO A 173 -18.55 -5.26 -7.10
C PRO A 173 -19.04 -5.69 -8.47
N PRO A 174 -20.31 -6.09 -8.59
CA PRO A 174 -20.88 -6.44 -9.88
C PRO A 174 -20.68 -5.29 -10.86
N LEU A 175 -20.18 -5.60 -12.04
CA LEU A 175 -20.05 -4.63 -13.12
C LEU A 175 -21.45 -4.04 -13.42
N PRO A 176 -21.57 -2.73 -13.74
CA PRO A 176 -22.85 -2.06 -13.95
C PRO A 176 -23.62 -2.54 -15.20
N ARG A 177 -23.14 -3.54 -15.92
CA ARG A 177 -23.86 -4.26 -16.96
C ARG A 177 -24.46 -5.52 -16.36
N GLU A 178 -25.75 -5.48 -16.12
CA GLU A 178 -26.54 -6.71 -16.01
C GLU A 178 -26.32 -7.50 -17.31
N LEU A 179 -25.65 -8.62 -17.21
CA LEU A 179 -25.64 -9.56 -18.33
C LEU A 179 -27.09 -9.95 -18.57
N PRO A 180 -27.60 -9.90 -19.81
CA PRO A 180 -28.97 -10.32 -20.10
C PRO A 180 -29.19 -11.72 -19.51
N ALA A 181 -30.29 -11.93 -18.79
CA ALA A 181 -30.62 -13.22 -18.21
C ALA A 181 -30.54 -14.37 -19.24
N ALA A 182 -30.89 -14.09 -20.49
CA ALA A 182 -30.75 -15.02 -21.59
C ALA A 182 -29.28 -15.42 -21.85
N LEU A 183 -28.32 -14.50 -21.71
CA LEU A 183 -26.89 -14.82 -21.85
C LEU A 183 -26.40 -15.67 -20.67
N MET A 184 -26.84 -15.39 -19.45
CA MET A 184 -26.49 -16.19 -18.29
C MET A 184 -27.02 -17.61 -18.40
N GLN A 185 -28.26 -17.79 -18.88
CA GLN A 185 -28.81 -19.12 -19.15
C GLN A 185 -28.04 -19.88 -20.24
N GLN A 186 -27.49 -19.19 -21.23
CA GLN A 186 -26.64 -19.82 -22.28
C GLN A 186 -25.25 -20.19 -21.76
N LEU A 187 -24.68 -19.42 -20.82
CA LEU A 187 -23.38 -19.70 -20.24
C LEU A 187 -23.41 -20.84 -19.21
N GLN A 188 -24.50 -20.98 -18.47
CA GLN A 188 -24.63 -21.97 -17.40
C GLN A 188 -24.29 -23.42 -17.83
N PRO A 189 -24.76 -23.95 -18.98
CA PRO A 189 -24.42 -25.31 -19.43
C PRO A 189 -22.93 -25.46 -19.78
N LEU A 190 -22.29 -24.39 -20.28
CA LEU A 190 -20.87 -24.41 -20.63
C LEU A 190 -20.00 -24.50 -19.38
N TYR A 191 -20.33 -23.73 -18.34
CA TYR A 191 -19.62 -23.77 -17.06
C TYR A 191 -19.93 -25.03 -16.26
N ALA A 192 -21.17 -25.54 -16.32
CA ALA A 192 -21.58 -26.77 -15.63
C ALA A 192 -20.87 -28.03 -16.15
N ALA A 193 -20.37 -28.00 -17.38
CA ALA A 193 -19.63 -29.10 -17.99
C ALA A 193 -18.18 -29.20 -17.49
N ASP A 194 -17.65 -28.15 -16.83
CA ASP A 194 -16.28 -28.10 -16.32
C ASP A 194 -16.29 -28.19 -14.79
N ALA A 195 -15.67 -29.25 -14.25
CA ALA A 195 -15.66 -29.52 -12.80
C ALA A 195 -14.96 -28.44 -11.97
N LEU A 196 -14.04 -27.67 -12.56
CA LEU A 196 -13.34 -26.58 -11.88
C LEU A 196 -14.16 -25.29 -11.94
N LEU A 197 -14.79 -25.00 -13.06
CA LEU A 197 -15.49 -23.74 -13.30
C LEU A 197 -16.93 -23.74 -12.77
N ALA A 198 -17.58 -24.91 -12.67
CA ALA A 198 -18.97 -25.03 -12.20
C ALA A 198 -19.19 -24.44 -10.80
N PRO A 199 -18.39 -24.77 -9.77
CA PRO A 199 -18.56 -24.19 -8.44
C PRO A 199 -18.26 -22.67 -8.44
N MET A 200 -17.24 -22.21 -9.17
CA MET A 200 -16.92 -20.80 -9.27
C MET A 200 -18.04 -19.98 -9.92
N PHE A 201 -18.71 -20.54 -10.94
CA PHE A 201 -19.85 -19.89 -11.60
C PHE A 201 -21.07 -19.85 -10.66
N ALA A 202 -21.33 -20.92 -9.91
CA ALA A 202 -22.40 -20.97 -8.92
C ALA A 202 -22.20 -19.94 -7.81
N ASP A 203 -20.98 -19.82 -7.29
CA ASP A 203 -20.62 -18.83 -6.26
C ASP A 203 -20.78 -17.40 -6.79
N ALA A 204 -20.33 -17.11 -8.02
CA ALA A 204 -20.50 -15.83 -8.65
C ALA A 204 -21.98 -15.45 -8.87
N MET A 205 -22.83 -16.43 -9.20
CA MET A 205 -24.28 -16.25 -9.34
C MET A 205 -24.93 -15.94 -7.98
N ALA A 206 -24.60 -16.69 -6.92
CA ALA A 206 -25.11 -16.47 -5.57
C ALA A 206 -24.69 -15.09 -5.02
N GLU A 207 -23.45 -14.64 -5.30
CA GLU A 207 -22.99 -13.30 -4.93
C GLU A 207 -23.70 -12.20 -5.69
N SER A 208 -24.02 -12.42 -6.97
CA SER A 208 -24.79 -11.47 -7.80
C SER A 208 -26.22 -11.27 -7.25
N GLU A 209 -26.85 -12.32 -6.76
CA GLU A 209 -28.19 -12.25 -6.14
C GLU A 209 -28.16 -11.54 -4.78
N THR A 210 -27.14 -11.78 -3.95
CA THR A 210 -27.00 -11.13 -2.65
C THR A 210 -26.53 -9.68 -2.74
N GLY A 211 -25.81 -9.29 -3.79
CA GLY A 211 -25.34 -7.92 -4.05
C GLY A 211 -26.42 -6.94 -4.49
N MET A 212 -27.64 -7.40 -4.81
CA MET A 212 -28.75 -6.54 -5.22
C MET A 212 -29.41 -5.77 -4.08
N ASP A 213 -29.13 -6.09 -2.82
CA ASP A 213 -29.83 -5.47 -1.66
C ASP A 213 -29.07 -4.32 -0.95
N ASP A 214 -27.81 -4.06 -1.31
CA ASP A 214 -27.06 -2.93 -0.76
C ASP A 214 -27.32 -1.63 -1.59
N GLY A 215 -28.55 -1.13 -1.51
CA GLY A 215 -29.09 0.01 -2.25
C GLY A 215 -28.50 1.39 -1.94
N GLN A 216 -27.17 1.51 -1.73
CA GLN A 216 -26.52 2.81 -1.58
C GLN A 216 -25.31 2.97 -2.52
N GLY A 217 -25.45 3.86 -3.51
CA GLY A 217 -24.32 4.46 -4.23
C GLY A 217 -24.24 4.23 -5.73
N ARG A 218 -25.35 4.02 -6.44
CA ARG A 218 -25.37 4.07 -7.92
C ARG A 218 -25.33 5.51 -8.42
N ASN A 219 -24.18 6.15 -8.39
CA ASN A 219 -23.89 7.25 -9.30
C ASN A 219 -23.10 6.70 -10.47
N GLY A 220 -23.81 6.52 -11.60
CA GLY A 220 -23.33 5.86 -12.79
C GLY A 220 -22.08 6.48 -13.41
N ARG A 221 -20.95 5.95 -13.01
CA ARG A 221 -19.68 5.85 -13.75
C ARG A 221 -18.80 4.85 -13.00
N GLY A 222 -18.72 3.66 -13.49
CA GLY A 222 -17.98 2.47 -13.17
C GLY A 222 -16.57 2.50 -12.55
N ALA A 223 -16.27 3.38 -11.64
CA ALA A 223 -15.09 3.30 -10.82
C ALA A 223 -15.50 3.06 -9.36
N PHE A 224 -15.06 1.95 -8.82
CA PHE A 224 -15.23 1.62 -7.41
C PHE A 224 -14.42 2.61 -6.59
N ARG A 225 -15.06 3.40 -5.74
CA ARG A 225 -14.36 4.42 -4.95
C ARG A 225 -13.53 3.76 -3.87
N LEU A 226 -12.37 4.33 -3.56
CA LEU A 226 -11.46 3.78 -2.55
C LEU A 226 -12.13 3.49 -1.19
N PRO A 227 -13.01 4.35 -0.62
CA PRO A 227 -13.71 4.04 0.62
C PRO A 227 -14.59 2.79 0.53
N ASP A 228 -15.25 2.58 -0.61
CA ASP A 228 -16.12 1.43 -0.83
C ASP A 228 -15.30 0.14 -0.99
N ALA A 229 -14.16 0.22 -1.69
CA ALA A 229 -13.20 -0.88 -1.80
C ALA A 229 -12.65 -1.29 -0.43
N MET A 230 -12.30 -0.32 0.39
CA MET A 230 -11.78 -0.56 1.73
C MET A 230 -12.86 -1.12 2.67
N ALA A 231 -14.11 -0.67 2.55
CA ALA A 231 -15.25 -1.26 3.28
C ALA A 231 -15.49 -2.72 2.87
N ALA A 232 -15.42 -3.02 1.57
CA ALA A 232 -15.54 -4.39 1.07
C ALA A 232 -14.41 -5.29 1.59
N ALA A 233 -13.16 -4.80 1.63
CA ALA A 233 -12.04 -5.52 2.22
C ALA A 233 -12.32 -5.84 3.69
N ALA A 234 -12.78 -4.88 4.48
CA ALA A 234 -13.14 -5.10 5.88
C ALA A 234 -14.22 -6.18 6.05
N LYS A 235 -15.27 -6.15 5.20
CA LYS A 235 -16.34 -7.17 5.20
C LYS A 235 -15.79 -8.58 4.94
N ARG A 236 -14.84 -8.73 3.98
CA ARG A 236 -14.22 -10.01 3.62
C ARG A 236 -13.19 -10.50 4.65
N MET A 237 -12.73 -9.61 5.53
CA MET A 237 -11.78 -9.93 6.59
C MET A 237 -12.44 -10.19 7.95
N ARG A 238 -13.78 -10.22 8.04
CA ARG A 238 -14.53 -10.53 9.28
C ARG A 238 -14.92 -12.01 9.30
N GLY A 239 -14.92 -12.58 10.50
CA GLY A 239 -15.35 -13.97 10.73
C GLY A 239 -14.18 -14.94 10.92
N PRO A 240 -14.48 -16.19 11.29
CA PRO A 240 -13.47 -17.20 11.61
C PRO A 240 -12.67 -17.66 10.39
N ASP A 241 -13.32 -17.80 9.23
CA ASP A 241 -12.71 -18.27 7.97
C ASP A 241 -12.44 -17.12 7.00
N ALA A 242 -12.35 -15.89 7.53
CA ALA A 242 -12.16 -14.71 6.73
C ALA A 242 -10.72 -14.52 6.26
N ALA A 243 -10.55 -13.82 5.13
CA ALA A 243 -9.24 -13.47 4.63
C ALA A 243 -8.39 -12.74 5.69
N ARG A 244 -7.15 -13.17 5.84
CA ARG A 244 -6.18 -12.54 6.74
C ARG A 244 -5.42 -11.40 6.07
N ILE A 245 -5.31 -11.45 4.74
CA ILE A 245 -4.63 -10.43 3.95
C ILE A 245 -5.59 -9.90 2.88
N ALA A 246 -5.76 -8.57 2.83
CA ALA A 246 -6.48 -7.90 1.77
C ALA A 246 -5.54 -6.99 0.97
N PHE A 247 -5.74 -6.96 -0.34
CA PHE A 247 -5.10 -6.02 -1.24
C PHE A 247 -6.15 -5.13 -1.88
N VAL A 248 -5.93 -3.83 -1.81
CA VAL A 248 -6.79 -2.80 -2.40
C VAL A 248 -5.93 -1.89 -3.26
N GLU A 249 -6.40 -1.52 -4.43
CA GLU A 249 -5.71 -0.55 -5.28
C GLU A 249 -6.61 0.63 -5.63
N ASP A 250 -5.99 1.77 -5.83
CA ASP A 250 -6.67 2.99 -6.28
C ASP A 250 -5.79 3.77 -7.24
N SER A 251 -6.36 4.27 -8.32
CA SER A 251 -5.65 4.98 -9.38
C SER A 251 -5.97 6.49 -9.39
N GLY A 252 -5.28 7.24 -10.24
CA GLY A 252 -5.49 8.68 -10.40
C GLY A 252 -4.66 9.55 -9.45
N TRP A 253 -3.52 9.02 -8.97
CA TRP A 253 -2.56 9.75 -8.15
C TRP A 253 -1.46 10.44 -8.97
N ASP A 254 -1.45 10.24 -10.30
CA ASP A 254 -0.49 10.87 -11.22
C ASP A 254 -0.92 12.31 -11.56
N THR A 255 -0.62 13.22 -10.66
CA THR A 255 -1.13 14.60 -10.67
C THR A 255 -0.19 15.59 -11.34
N HIS A 256 -0.01 15.48 -12.65
CA HIS A 256 0.78 16.43 -13.44
C HIS A 256 0.11 17.79 -13.65
N ARG A 257 -1.20 17.90 -13.44
CA ARG A 257 -1.99 19.14 -13.66
C ARG A 257 -3.03 19.31 -12.56
N GLY A 258 -3.26 20.55 -12.13
CA GLY A 258 -4.31 20.89 -11.17
C GLY A 258 -4.26 20.06 -9.90
N GLN A 259 -3.05 19.76 -9.41
CA GLN A 259 -2.80 18.79 -8.35
C GLN A 259 -3.57 19.09 -7.07
N GLN A 260 -3.69 20.35 -6.66
CA GLN A 260 -4.33 20.74 -5.41
C GLN A 260 -5.73 20.10 -5.26
N LEU A 261 -6.64 20.38 -6.19
CA LEU A 261 -8.02 19.89 -6.14
C LEU A 261 -8.10 18.37 -6.30
N ALA A 262 -7.22 17.79 -7.12
CA ALA A 262 -7.18 16.34 -7.30
C ALA A 262 -6.78 15.63 -6.00
N LEU A 263 -5.72 16.09 -5.34
CA LEU A 263 -5.23 15.50 -4.10
C LEU A 263 -6.13 15.80 -2.91
N ASP A 264 -6.77 16.98 -2.82
CA ASP A 264 -7.77 17.27 -1.80
C ASP A 264 -8.89 16.20 -1.77
N ARG A 265 -9.40 15.83 -2.95
CA ARG A 265 -10.41 14.77 -3.09
C ARG A 265 -9.82 13.40 -2.76
N LYS A 266 -8.66 13.07 -3.33
CA LYS A 266 -8.01 11.77 -3.15
C LYS A 266 -7.63 11.49 -1.69
N PHE A 267 -7.08 12.47 -0.99
CA PHE A 267 -6.77 12.33 0.43
C PHE A 267 -8.03 12.23 1.30
N ALA A 268 -9.10 12.96 0.95
CA ALA A 268 -10.38 12.77 1.64
C ALA A 268 -10.95 11.35 1.44
N GLU A 269 -10.81 10.77 0.23
CA GLU A 269 -11.22 9.39 -0.06
C GLU A 269 -10.32 8.38 0.69
N LEU A 270 -9.01 8.61 0.75
CA LEU A 270 -8.09 7.75 1.51
C LEU A 270 -8.41 7.78 3.01
N ASP A 271 -8.64 8.97 3.57
CA ASP A 271 -9.01 9.16 4.98
C ASP A 271 -10.32 8.42 5.31
N ALA A 272 -11.33 8.58 4.47
CA ALA A 272 -12.60 7.88 4.59
C ALA A 272 -12.43 6.36 4.44
N GLY A 273 -11.55 5.90 3.57
CA GLY A 273 -11.23 4.49 3.38
C GLY A 273 -10.57 3.88 4.61
N ILE A 274 -9.58 4.55 5.20
CA ILE A 274 -8.93 4.09 6.44
C ILE A 274 -9.97 3.99 7.58
N ARG A 275 -10.89 4.96 7.66
CA ARG A 275 -12.02 4.91 8.60
C ARG A 275 -12.93 3.71 8.32
N ALA A 276 -13.29 3.46 7.06
CA ALA A 276 -14.15 2.35 6.67
C ALA A 276 -13.54 0.98 7.04
N ILE A 277 -12.23 0.79 6.88
CA ILE A 277 -11.52 -0.40 7.36
C ILE A 277 -11.66 -0.54 8.87
N ARG A 278 -11.34 0.50 9.64
CA ARG A 278 -11.40 0.44 11.11
C ARG A 278 -12.80 0.10 11.60
N ASP A 279 -13.80 0.84 11.09
CA ASP A 279 -15.20 0.68 11.53
C ASP A 279 -15.76 -0.67 11.07
N GLY A 280 -15.40 -1.12 9.87
CA GLY A 280 -15.81 -2.41 9.33
C GLY A 280 -15.18 -3.61 10.06
N LEU A 281 -13.94 -3.50 10.52
CA LEU A 281 -13.27 -4.59 11.25
C LEU A 281 -13.67 -4.66 12.73
N GLY A 282 -14.12 -3.57 13.33
CA GLY A 282 -14.49 -3.55 14.76
C GLY A 282 -13.34 -4.01 15.65
N ASP A 283 -13.58 -5.01 16.50
CA ASP A 283 -12.58 -5.55 17.45
C ASP A 283 -11.33 -6.13 16.76
N GLN A 284 -11.46 -6.57 15.50
CA GLN A 284 -10.34 -7.08 14.72
C GLN A 284 -9.31 -5.98 14.37
N TRP A 285 -9.70 -4.70 14.48
CA TRP A 285 -8.78 -3.58 14.29
C TRP A 285 -7.56 -3.65 15.21
N SER A 286 -7.73 -4.11 16.45
CA SER A 286 -6.63 -4.27 17.41
C SER A 286 -5.52 -5.22 16.94
N HIS A 287 -5.83 -6.11 16.00
CA HIS A 287 -4.91 -7.09 15.40
C HIS A 287 -4.60 -6.80 13.93
N THR A 288 -4.95 -5.62 13.43
CA THR A 288 -4.81 -5.26 12.02
C THR A 288 -3.71 -4.23 11.83
N ALA A 289 -2.92 -4.42 10.76
CA ALA A 289 -2.06 -3.42 10.15
C ALA A 289 -2.57 -3.07 8.76
N VAL A 290 -2.62 -1.78 8.44
CA VAL A 290 -2.95 -1.23 7.12
C VAL A 290 -1.72 -0.52 6.61
N VAL A 291 -1.14 -0.96 5.50
CA VAL A 291 -0.01 -0.30 4.86
C VAL A 291 -0.47 0.38 3.58
N VAL A 292 -0.22 1.69 3.47
CA VAL A 292 -0.51 2.49 2.28
C VAL A 292 0.81 2.82 1.61
N VAL A 293 0.95 2.44 0.35
CA VAL A 293 2.17 2.60 -0.46
C VAL A 293 1.86 3.13 -1.84
N THR A 294 2.87 3.65 -2.50
CA THR A 294 2.85 4.06 -3.91
C THR A 294 4.17 3.66 -4.56
N GLU A 295 4.21 3.55 -5.89
CA GLU A 295 5.35 3.00 -6.62
C GLU A 295 6.61 3.90 -6.62
N PHE A 296 6.44 5.23 -6.49
CA PHE A 296 7.52 6.21 -6.30
C PHE A 296 6.93 7.55 -5.85
N GLY A 297 7.78 8.55 -5.57
CA GLY A 297 7.36 9.89 -5.16
C GLY A 297 7.22 10.88 -6.32
N ARG A 298 7.06 12.15 -5.99
CA ARG A 298 6.99 13.26 -6.94
C ARG A 298 8.18 14.19 -6.76
N ALA A 299 8.54 14.90 -7.82
CA ALA A 299 9.59 15.92 -7.78
C ALA A 299 9.30 16.99 -6.71
N LEU A 300 10.34 17.55 -6.10
CA LEU A 300 10.16 18.59 -5.11
C LEU A 300 9.51 19.84 -5.73
N ALA A 301 9.99 20.29 -6.89
CA ALA A 301 9.47 21.46 -7.55
C ALA A 301 8.13 21.22 -8.26
N THR A 302 7.32 22.26 -8.35
CA THR A 302 6.13 22.28 -9.20
C THR A 302 6.51 22.39 -10.67
N ASN A 303 5.66 21.87 -11.55
CA ASN A 303 5.77 22.05 -12.99
C ASN A 303 4.93 23.26 -13.48
N GLY A 304 4.99 23.54 -14.78
CA GLY A 304 4.24 24.66 -15.39
C GLY A 304 2.72 24.48 -15.48
N SER A 305 2.16 23.33 -15.02
CA SER A 305 0.73 23.00 -15.11
C SER A 305 0.04 22.90 -13.75
N ALA A 306 0.59 23.53 -12.71
CA ALA A 306 0.10 23.46 -11.33
C ALA A 306 0.02 22.02 -10.82
N GLY A 307 1.02 21.21 -11.14
CA GLY A 307 1.22 19.86 -10.67
C GLY A 307 2.70 19.60 -10.38
N THR A 308 3.07 18.35 -10.31
CA THR A 308 4.45 17.90 -10.12
C THR A 308 4.81 16.79 -11.12
N ASP A 309 6.08 16.68 -11.46
CA ASP A 309 6.57 15.56 -12.27
C ASP A 309 6.94 14.36 -11.40
N HIS A 310 7.20 13.20 -12.01
CA HIS A 310 7.66 12.01 -11.31
C HIS A 310 8.96 12.27 -10.54
N GLY A 311 9.04 11.77 -9.34
CA GLY A 311 10.21 11.79 -8.48
C GLY A 311 10.58 10.39 -7.98
N VAL A 312 11.38 10.30 -6.92
CA VAL A 312 11.83 8.99 -6.40
C VAL A 312 11.38 8.77 -4.96
N GLY A 313 11.85 9.53 -4.00
CA GLY A 313 11.47 9.39 -2.60
C GLY A 313 10.03 9.80 -2.36
N GLY A 314 9.28 8.97 -1.66
CA GLY A 314 7.89 9.18 -1.31
C GLY A 314 7.64 8.99 0.19
N VAL A 315 6.39 8.76 0.50
CA VAL A 315 5.86 8.53 1.85
C VAL A 315 5.05 7.23 1.85
N SER A 316 5.10 6.50 2.95
CA SER A 316 4.19 5.39 3.22
C SER A 316 3.48 5.64 4.55
N LEU A 317 2.25 5.11 4.70
CA LEU A 317 1.54 5.13 5.98
C LEU A 317 1.41 3.70 6.50
N LEU A 318 1.62 3.51 7.79
CA LEU A 318 1.30 2.28 8.49
C LEU A 318 0.29 2.61 9.59
N ALA A 319 -0.96 2.17 9.44
CA ALA A 319 -2.05 2.41 10.36
C ALA A 319 -2.56 1.09 10.95
N GLY A 320 -3.20 1.13 12.11
CA GLY A 320 -3.84 -0.06 12.69
C GLY A 320 -3.72 -0.11 14.20
N GLY A 321 -4.60 -0.85 14.83
CA GLY A 321 -4.55 -1.06 16.28
C GLY A 321 -3.33 -1.90 16.71
N ALA A 322 -2.72 -2.66 15.78
CA ALA A 322 -1.47 -3.37 16.01
C ALA A 322 -0.21 -2.50 15.81
N VAL A 323 -0.36 -1.24 15.39
CA VAL A 323 0.74 -0.34 15.08
C VAL A 323 1.10 0.50 16.31
N ARG A 324 2.39 0.66 16.57
CA ARG A 324 2.93 1.62 17.53
C ARG A 324 3.37 2.88 16.80
N GLY A 325 2.41 3.76 16.56
CA GLY A 325 2.58 5.03 15.86
C GLY A 325 2.83 6.22 16.81
N GLY A 326 2.20 7.36 16.49
CA GLY A 326 2.32 8.61 17.25
C GLY A 326 3.66 9.31 17.05
N ARG A 327 4.40 8.95 16.00
CA ARG A 327 5.65 9.59 15.58
C ARG A 327 5.80 9.48 14.08
N VAL A 328 6.62 10.33 13.47
CA VAL A 328 7.08 10.18 12.08
C VAL A 328 8.33 9.30 12.08
N GLY A 329 8.37 8.29 11.22
CA GLY A 329 9.49 7.36 11.06
C GLY A 329 10.23 7.58 9.76
N GLY A 330 11.45 7.01 9.67
CA GLY A 330 12.37 7.17 8.54
C GLY A 330 13.40 8.27 8.81
N ASP A 331 14.50 8.20 8.06
CA ASP A 331 15.57 9.20 8.15
C ASP A 331 15.27 10.32 7.15
N TRP A 332 14.96 11.51 7.67
CA TRP A 332 14.66 12.66 6.83
C TRP A 332 15.95 13.32 6.31
N PRO A 333 16.22 13.31 4.98
CA PRO A 333 17.46 13.86 4.44
C PRO A 333 17.46 15.38 4.33
N GLY A 334 16.30 16.05 4.47
CA GLY A 334 16.10 17.47 4.15
C GLY A 334 15.88 17.72 2.67
N LEU A 335 15.62 18.99 2.33
CA LEU A 335 15.28 19.43 0.95
C LEU A 335 16.28 20.45 0.37
N THR A 336 17.43 20.64 1.00
CA THR A 336 18.50 21.47 0.42
C THR A 336 18.99 20.83 -0.89
N ALA A 337 19.52 21.63 -1.81
CA ALA A 337 19.98 21.15 -3.10
C ALA A 337 20.98 19.98 -3.00
N GLY A 338 21.86 19.97 -1.99
CA GLY A 338 22.82 18.90 -1.75
C GLY A 338 22.21 17.64 -1.14
N ALA A 339 21.06 17.75 -0.45
CA ALA A 339 20.35 16.63 0.14
C ALA A 339 19.46 15.91 -0.87
N LEU A 340 19.01 16.58 -1.91
CA LEU A 340 18.17 16.00 -2.95
C LEU A 340 18.91 14.93 -3.78
N LEU A 341 18.18 13.95 -4.26
CA LEU A 341 18.65 13.04 -5.29
C LEU A 341 18.64 13.77 -6.64
N GLU A 342 19.79 13.80 -7.31
CA GLU A 342 19.98 14.50 -8.58
C GLU A 342 19.62 16.01 -8.51
N GLY A 343 19.70 16.62 -7.31
CA GLY A 343 19.31 18.02 -7.08
C GLY A 343 17.82 18.31 -7.31
N ARG A 344 16.97 17.30 -7.36
CA ARG A 344 15.58 17.39 -7.85
C ARG A 344 14.55 16.67 -6.97
N ASP A 345 14.81 15.45 -6.59
CA ASP A 345 13.84 14.57 -5.92
C ASP A 345 14.18 14.40 -4.44
N LEU A 346 13.18 14.16 -3.61
CA LEU A 346 13.43 13.67 -2.26
C LEU A 346 14.31 12.41 -2.34
N ARG A 347 15.47 12.48 -1.69
CA ARG A 347 16.38 11.32 -1.63
C ARG A 347 15.77 10.23 -0.76
N PRO A 348 15.54 9.01 -1.29
CA PRO A 348 15.05 7.93 -0.45
C PRO A 348 16.17 7.43 0.48
N THR A 349 15.84 7.30 1.75
CA THR A 349 16.71 6.76 2.80
C THR A 349 16.28 5.37 3.23
N THR A 350 15.04 4.99 2.91
CA THR A 350 14.46 3.70 3.28
C THR A 350 14.00 2.93 2.05
N ASP A 351 14.46 1.68 1.93
CA ASP A 351 13.94 0.73 0.93
C ASP A 351 12.55 0.20 1.39
N MET A 352 11.55 0.34 0.55
CA MET A 352 10.17 -0.11 0.85
C MET A 352 10.09 -1.61 1.16
N ARG A 353 10.99 -2.42 0.63
CA ARG A 353 11.06 -3.85 0.98
C ARG A 353 11.40 -4.08 2.45
N ALA A 354 12.14 -3.15 3.09
CA ALA A 354 12.40 -3.23 4.52
C ALA A 354 11.10 -3.04 5.33
N LEU A 355 10.20 -2.14 4.89
CA LEU A 355 8.87 -1.99 5.47
C LEU A 355 8.08 -3.30 5.36
N PHE A 356 8.00 -3.88 4.16
CA PHE A 356 7.28 -5.14 3.95
C PHE A 356 7.86 -6.28 4.79
N LYS A 357 9.18 -6.46 4.82
CA LYS A 357 9.85 -7.47 5.67
C LYS A 357 9.53 -7.27 7.15
N GLY A 358 9.55 -6.02 7.63
CA GLY A 358 9.18 -5.70 9.01
C GLY A 358 7.74 -6.11 9.33
N ILE A 359 6.78 -5.87 8.41
CA ILE A 359 5.39 -6.28 8.56
C ILE A 359 5.27 -7.81 8.54
N LEU A 360 5.91 -8.48 7.60
CA LEU A 360 5.86 -9.94 7.46
C LEU A 360 6.41 -10.64 8.71
N ALA A 361 7.59 -10.26 9.16
CA ALA A 361 8.25 -10.88 10.32
C ALA A 361 7.60 -10.43 11.64
N GLY A 362 7.40 -9.12 11.84
CA GLY A 362 6.97 -8.57 13.13
C GLY A 362 5.48 -8.68 13.40
N HIS A 363 4.63 -8.64 12.35
CA HIS A 363 3.18 -8.64 12.51
C HIS A 363 2.54 -9.97 12.10
N LEU A 364 2.92 -10.52 10.94
CA LEU A 364 2.35 -11.77 10.44
C LEU A 364 3.09 -13.02 10.90
N ALA A 365 4.24 -12.87 11.56
CA ALA A 365 5.10 -13.96 12.02
C ALA A 365 5.53 -14.91 10.88
N VAL A 366 5.73 -14.38 9.68
CA VAL A 366 6.24 -15.12 8.53
C VAL A 366 7.74 -15.34 8.75
N PRO A 367 8.24 -16.59 8.73
CA PRO A 367 9.66 -16.86 8.92
C PRO A 367 10.49 -16.28 7.76
N GLU A 368 11.68 -15.78 8.08
CA GLU A 368 12.68 -15.42 7.07
C GLU A 368 13.16 -16.72 6.39
N THR A 369 12.95 -16.84 5.08
CA THR A 369 13.42 -17.96 4.25
C THR A 369 14.67 -17.57 3.49
#